data_13f80587eeb1271ee7dc9603e081ce67
#
_entry.id   13f80587eeb1271ee7dc9603e081ce67
#
_cell.length_a   1.000
_cell.length_b   1.000
_cell.length_c   1.000
_cell.angle_alpha   90.00
_cell.angle_beta   90.00
_cell.angle_gamma   90.00
#
_symmetry.space_group_name_H-M   'P 1'
#
loop_
_entity.id
_entity.type
_entity.pdbx_description
1 polymer ?
#
loop_
_entity_poly.entity_id
_entity_poly.type
_entity_poly.pdbx_seq_one_letter_code
_entity_poly.pdbx_strand_id
1 'polypeptide(L)'
;MEQHQKPTVVITGTSSGVGLYAAKALAQKGWFVILACRDLAKAQKAAQAVGIPYNSYTSLHIDLGSLESVRQFVNNFRATGKSLDALVCNAAIYMPLIKEPLRSPEGYELTVTTNHLGHFLLCNLMLEDLKKSSLEPRLVILGTVTHNPDELGGKIPPRPDLGDLQGFAEGFKEPIAMIDGKKFEPVKAYKDSKVCNVLTMRELHERYHESTGIVFNSLYPGCVAETPLFRNHYPLFQKIFPLFQKYITGGYVSQELAGERVAAVVADPDYNQSGVYWSWGNRQKKDGKSFVQKVSPQARDDDRGDRLWELSAKLVGLA
;
A
#
# COMPACT_ATOMS: atom_id res chain seq x y z
N MET A 1 -25.55 24.12 -16.39
CA MET A 1 -24.25 23.42 -16.54
C MET A 1 -24.11 22.56 -15.31
N GLU A 2 -24.32 21.25 -15.46
CA GLU A 2 -23.99 20.30 -14.40
C GLU A 2 -22.51 20.43 -14.11
N GLN A 3 -22.15 20.85 -12.89
CA GLN A 3 -20.78 20.76 -12.43
C GLN A 3 -20.44 19.27 -12.32
N HIS A 4 -19.77 18.72 -13.35
CA HIS A 4 -19.22 17.37 -13.24
C HIS A 4 -18.36 17.33 -11.97
N GLN A 5 -18.81 16.55 -10.99
CA GLN A 5 -18.08 16.36 -9.75
C GLN A 5 -16.71 15.76 -10.10
N LYS A 6 -15.63 16.37 -9.58
CA LYS A 6 -14.27 15.86 -9.82
C LYS A 6 -14.18 14.42 -9.30
N PRO A 7 -13.55 13.50 -10.04
CA PRO A 7 -13.29 12.17 -9.51
C PRO A 7 -12.51 12.25 -8.20
N THR A 8 -12.83 11.39 -7.24
CA THR A 8 -12.25 11.44 -5.90
C THR A 8 -11.42 10.20 -5.63
N VAL A 9 -10.20 10.41 -5.14
CA VAL A 9 -9.29 9.36 -4.71
C VAL A 9 -8.94 9.48 -3.24
N VAL A 10 -8.96 8.36 -2.52
CA VAL A 10 -8.37 8.25 -1.18
C VAL A 10 -6.96 7.67 -1.32
N ILE A 11 -5.95 8.32 -0.73
CA ILE A 11 -4.57 7.84 -0.72
C ILE A 11 -4.08 7.77 0.71
N THR A 12 -3.64 6.59 1.17
CA THR A 12 -3.04 6.44 2.50
C THR A 12 -1.56 6.83 2.51
N GLY A 13 -1.08 7.45 3.60
CA GLY A 13 0.34 7.80 3.77
C GLY A 13 0.81 8.98 2.93
N THR A 14 0.01 10.04 2.87
CA THR A 14 0.24 11.22 2.02
C THR A 14 1.05 12.34 2.65
N SER A 15 1.53 12.19 3.89
CA SER A 15 2.33 13.24 4.54
C SER A 15 3.78 13.36 4.00
N SER A 16 4.17 12.49 3.07
CA SER A 16 5.51 12.48 2.44
C SER A 16 5.62 11.38 1.38
N GLY A 17 6.73 11.35 0.65
CA GLY A 17 7.10 10.23 -0.21
C GLY A 17 6.16 10.00 -1.39
N VAL A 18 6.06 8.75 -1.81
CA VAL A 18 5.29 8.33 -3.00
C VAL A 18 3.84 8.78 -2.93
N GLY A 19 3.17 8.61 -1.77
CA GLY A 19 1.76 8.99 -1.61
C GLY A 19 1.50 10.49 -1.77
N LEU A 20 2.44 11.34 -1.31
CA LEU A 20 2.34 12.78 -1.49
C LEU A 20 2.45 13.18 -2.97
N TYR A 21 3.42 12.61 -3.69
CA TYR A 21 3.61 12.92 -5.11
C TYR A 21 2.55 12.27 -6.00
N ALA A 22 1.98 11.14 -5.60
CA ALA A 22 0.79 10.57 -6.26
C ALA A 22 -0.42 11.50 -6.09
N ALA A 23 -0.61 12.07 -4.90
CA ALA A 23 -1.64 13.08 -4.64
C ALA A 23 -1.45 14.33 -5.52
N LYS A 24 -0.19 14.83 -5.65
CA LYS A 24 0.15 15.94 -6.55
C LYS A 24 -0.22 15.62 -8.00
N ALA A 25 0.22 14.47 -8.51
CA ALA A 25 0.01 14.08 -9.90
C ALA A 25 -1.49 13.89 -10.23
N LEU A 26 -2.27 13.29 -9.32
CA LEU A 26 -3.71 13.12 -9.49
C LEU A 26 -4.47 14.47 -9.40
N ALA A 27 -4.09 15.35 -8.48
CA ALA A 27 -4.66 16.69 -8.41
C ALA A 27 -4.42 17.50 -9.70
N GLN A 28 -3.23 17.37 -10.31
CA GLN A 28 -2.90 17.97 -11.60
C GLN A 28 -3.73 17.39 -12.77
N LYS A 29 -4.15 16.13 -12.66
CA LYS A 29 -5.09 15.46 -13.59
C LYS A 29 -6.57 15.78 -13.33
N GLY A 30 -6.87 16.70 -12.40
CA GLY A 30 -8.22 17.15 -12.10
C GLY A 30 -8.95 16.34 -11.02
N TRP A 31 -8.28 15.39 -10.34
CA TRP A 31 -8.87 14.62 -9.25
C TRP A 31 -8.98 15.44 -7.96
N PHE A 32 -10.00 15.13 -7.15
CA PHE A 32 -10.05 15.54 -5.75
C PHE A 32 -9.39 14.48 -4.88
N VAL A 33 -8.44 14.87 -4.03
CA VAL A 33 -7.62 13.91 -3.27
C VAL A 33 -7.95 13.99 -1.78
N ILE A 34 -8.31 12.85 -1.20
CA ILE A 34 -8.38 12.68 0.26
C ILE A 34 -7.00 12.24 0.75
N LEU A 35 -6.31 13.14 1.44
CA LEU A 35 -5.02 12.88 2.05
C LEU A 35 -5.23 12.12 3.36
N ALA A 36 -5.15 10.79 3.31
CA ALA A 36 -5.37 9.93 4.47
C ALA A 36 -4.05 9.66 5.22
N CYS A 37 -3.90 10.19 6.43
CA CYS A 37 -2.66 10.10 7.21
C CYS A 37 -2.89 10.35 8.71
N ARG A 38 -1.86 10.06 9.54
CA ARG A 38 -1.92 10.26 10.99
C ARG A 38 -1.74 11.73 11.40
N ASP A 39 -0.86 12.44 10.72
CA ASP A 39 -0.52 13.83 11.03
C ASP A 39 -1.06 14.75 9.94
N LEU A 40 -2.23 15.33 10.20
CA LEU A 40 -2.96 16.19 9.26
C LEU A 40 -2.20 17.49 8.98
N ALA A 41 -1.60 18.10 10.02
CA ALA A 41 -0.86 19.34 9.87
C ALA A 41 0.37 19.16 8.98
N LYS A 42 1.10 18.06 9.18
CA LYS A 42 2.23 17.69 8.33
C LYS A 42 1.79 17.43 6.89
N ALA A 43 0.67 16.72 6.68
CA ALA A 43 0.17 16.45 5.34
C ALA A 43 -0.25 17.71 4.60
N GLN A 44 -0.96 18.63 5.25
CA GLN A 44 -1.35 19.92 4.68
C GLN A 44 -0.14 20.78 4.30
N LYS A 45 0.84 20.89 5.22
CA LYS A 45 2.10 21.60 4.96
C LYS A 45 2.87 20.99 3.79
N ALA A 46 2.94 19.66 3.71
CA ALA A 46 3.60 18.95 2.63
C ALA A 46 2.87 19.16 1.29
N ALA A 47 1.54 19.07 1.26
CA ALA A 47 0.73 19.30 0.07
C ALA A 47 0.93 20.71 -0.50
N GLN A 48 0.94 21.72 0.37
CA GLN A 48 1.25 23.10 -0.02
C GLN A 48 2.68 23.25 -0.59
N ALA A 49 3.65 22.64 0.08
CA ALA A 49 5.06 22.70 -0.34
C ALA A 49 5.33 22.10 -1.72
N VAL A 50 4.58 21.05 -2.10
CA VAL A 50 4.69 20.44 -3.45
C VAL A 50 3.73 21.07 -4.47
N GLY A 51 2.94 22.07 -4.08
CA GLY A 51 2.07 22.85 -4.97
C GLY A 51 0.74 22.19 -5.33
N ILE A 52 0.16 21.36 -4.44
CA ILE A 52 -1.21 20.85 -4.64
C ILE A 52 -2.21 22.00 -4.41
N PRO A 53 -3.09 22.33 -5.37
CA PRO A 53 -4.08 23.40 -5.19
C PRO A 53 -5.00 23.12 -4.00
N TYR A 54 -5.23 24.13 -3.16
CA TYR A 54 -6.01 24.01 -1.93
C TYR A 54 -7.45 23.47 -2.14
N ASN A 55 -8.05 23.78 -3.27
CA ASN A 55 -9.39 23.31 -3.66
C ASN A 55 -9.40 21.90 -4.31
N SER A 56 -8.28 21.22 -4.33
CA SER A 56 -8.13 19.89 -4.94
C SER A 56 -7.88 18.79 -3.91
N TYR A 57 -7.86 19.09 -2.61
CA TYR A 57 -7.68 18.08 -1.58
C TYR A 57 -8.39 18.44 -0.26
N THR A 58 -8.56 17.42 0.56
CA THR A 58 -8.79 17.55 2.01
C THR A 58 -8.02 16.47 2.74
N SER A 59 -7.75 16.70 4.04
CA SER A 59 -7.01 15.74 4.86
C SER A 59 -7.95 15.07 5.85
N LEU A 60 -7.91 13.74 5.96
CA LEU A 60 -8.64 12.95 6.93
C LEU A 60 -7.69 12.08 7.75
N HIS A 61 -7.95 12.00 9.05
CA HIS A 61 -7.11 11.21 9.96
C HIS A 61 -7.35 9.71 9.76
N ILE A 62 -6.26 8.95 9.62
CA ILE A 62 -6.22 7.48 9.69
C ILE A 62 -4.93 7.02 10.32
N ASP A 63 -5.00 6.14 11.31
CA ASP A 63 -3.90 5.30 11.78
C ASP A 63 -4.18 3.85 11.42
N LEU A 64 -3.47 3.34 10.41
CA LEU A 64 -3.59 1.94 9.97
C LEU A 64 -3.08 0.92 11.01
N GLY A 65 -2.37 1.37 12.03
CA GLY A 65 -1.99 0.56 13.18
C GLY A 65 -3.10 0.39 14.21
N SER A 66 -4.31 0.94 13.98
CA SER A 66 -5.48 0.82 14.83
C SER A 66 -6.72 0.55 13.98
N LEU A 67 -7.36 -0.60 14.18
CA LEU A 67 -8.55 -0.98 13.42
C LEU A 67 -9.73 -0.04 13.70
N GLU A 68 -9.85 0.48 14.92
CA GLU A 68 -10.84 1.49 15.28
C GLU A 68 -10.63 2.78 14.50
N SER A 69 -9.38 3.25 14.36
CA SER A 69 -9.05 4.43 13.56
C SER A 69 -9.42 4.26 12.08
N VAL A 70 -9.27 3.05 11.53
CA VAL A 70 -9.69 2.74 10.16
C VAL A 70 -11.20 2.85 10.02
N ARG A 71 -11.99 2.30 10.96
CA ARG A 71 -13.46 2.41 10.95
C ARG A 71 -13.91 3.86 11.06
N GLN A 72 -13.31 4.61 11.97
CA GLN A 72 -13.60 6.04 12.13
C GLN A 72 -13.28 6.85 10.87
N PHE A 73 -12.17 6.54 10.19
CA PHE A 73 -11.82 7.17 8.90
C PHE A 73 -12.91 6.95 7.85
N VAL A 74 -13.43 5.73 7.70
CA VAL A 74 -14.49 5.41 6.73
C VAL A 74 -15.76 6.22 7.03
N ASN A 75 -16.15 6.32 8.31
CA ASN A 75 -17.28 7.14 8.72
C ASN A 75 -17.06 8.63 8.40
N ASN A 76 -15.87 9.15 8.68
CA ASN A 76 -15.49 10.53 8.38
C ASN A 76 -15.47 10.79 6.87
N PHE A 77 -14.97 9.83 6.06
CA PHE A 77 -15.02 9.94 4.61
C PHE A 77 -16.47 10.03 4.11
N ARG A 78 -17.35 9.13 4.55
CA ARG A 78 -18.77 9.12 4.17
C ARG A 78 -19.48 10.42 4.57
N ALA A 79 -19.13 11.00 5.70
CA ALA A 79 -19.66 12.29 6.17
C ALA A 79 -19.26 13.48 5.26
N THR A 80 -18.23 13.34 4.40
CA THR A 80 -17.88 14.37 3.39
C THR A 80 -18.89 14.46 2.24
N GLY A 81 -19.74 13.46 2.05
CA GLY A 81 -20.67 13.35 0.94
C GLY A 81 -20.02 13.16 -0.44
N LYS A 82 -18.72 12.89 -0.50
CA LYS A 82 -18.00 12.67 -1.78
C LYS A 82 -18.15 11.24 -2.26
N SER A 83 -18.21 11.06 -3.59
CA SER A 83 -18.05 9.75 -4.23
C SER A 83 -16.63 9.24 -4.02
N LEU A 84 -16.43 7.94 -4.13
CA LEU A 84 -15.12 7.30 -4.15
C LEU A 84 -14.91 6.64 -5.51
N ASP A 85 -13.94 7.14 -6.28
CA ASP A 85 -13.62 6.61 -7.60
C ASP A 85 -12.31 5.81 -7.61
N ALA A 86 -11.42 6.07 -6.64
CA ALA A 86 -10.24 5.25 -6.46
C ALA A 86 -9.78 5.19 -5.00
N LEU A 87 -9.20 4.05 -4.60
CA LEU A 87 -8.53 3.84 -3.32
C LEU A 87 -7.09 3.40 -3.54
N VAL A 88 -6.13 4.12 -2.96
CA VAL A 88 -4.69 3.79 -3.03
C VAL A 88 -4.16 3.46 -1.64
N CYS A 89 -3.89 2.19 -1.41
CA CYS A 89 -3.25 1.66 -0.21
C CYS A 89 -1.72 1.78 -0.32
N ASN A 90 -1.19 2.98 -0.02
CA ASN A 90 0.22 3.32 -0.18
C ASN A 90 1.02 3.29 1.13
N ALA A 91 0.40 3.62 2.25
CA ALA A 91 1.11 3.72 3.53
C ALA A 91 1.84 2.43 3.90
N ALA A 92 3.03 2.58 4.49
CA ALA A 92 3.77 1.47 5.08
C ALA A 92 4.73 1.96 6.16
N ILE A 93 5.04 1.06 7.09
CA ILE A 93 6.15 1.21 8.03
C ILE A 93 7.20 0.14 7.77
N TYR A 94 8.46 0.51 8.00
CA TYR A 94 9.62 -0.37 7.96
C TYR A 94 10.54 0.00 9.11
N MET A 95 10.73 -0.92 10.04
CA MET A 95 11.45 -0.69 11.30
C MET A 95 12.56 -1.74 11.49
N PRO A 96 13.60 -1.74 10.63
CA PRO A 96 14.57 -2.83 10.56
C PRO A 96 15.49 -2.98 11.79
N LEU A 97 15.52 -1.99 12.68
CA LEU A 97 16.47 -1.94 13.81
C LEU A 97 15.82 -2.25 15.18
N ILE A 98 14.51 -2.46 15.23
CA ILE A 98 13.86 -2.86 16.49
C ILE A 98 14.21 -4.31 16.83
N LYS A 99 14.38 -4.60 18.10
CA LYS A 99 14.75 -5.93 18.59
C LYS A 99 13.55 -6.74 19.05
N GLU A 100 12.50 -6.05 19.50
CA GLU A 100 11.27 -6.63 19.99
C GLU A 100 10.08 -6.13 19.17
N PRO A 101 9.01 -6.93 18.98
CA PRO A 101 7.85 -6.52 18.24
C PRO A 101 7.11 -5.39 18.96
N LEU A 102 6.73 -4.38 18.21
CA LEU A 102 5.74 -3.40 18.67
C LEU A 102 4.34 -3.94 18.39
N ARG A 103 3.38 -3.59 19.24
CA ARG A 103 2.01 -4.07 19.18
C ARG A 103 1.01 -2.95 18.88
N SER A 104 -0.01 -3.28 18.11
CA SER A 104 -1.18 -2.43 17.90
C SER A 104 -2.07 -2.40 19.16
N PRO A 105 -3.09 -1.52 19.23
CA PRO A 105 -4.07 -1.55 20.31
C PRO A 105 -4.78 -2.90 20.46
N GLU A 106 -4.96 -3.64 19.37
CA GLU A 106 -5.55 -4.97 19.35
C GLU A 106 -4.58 -6.10 19.78
N GLY A 107 -3.32 -5.77 20.02
CA GLY A 107 -2.27 -6.70 20.43
C GLY A 107 -1.50 -7.35 19.28
N TYR A 108 -1.82 -7.04 18.02
CA TYR A 108 -1.15 -7.61 16.84
C TYR A 108 0.22 -6.97 16.59
N GLU A 109 1.12 -7.67 15.87
CA GLU A 109 2.40 -7.08 15.48
C GLU A 109 2.17 -5.85 14.59
N LEU A 110 2.84 -4.74 14.93
CA LEU A 110 2.51 -3.42 14.38
C LEU A 110 2.81 -3.29 12.90
N THR A 111 3.86 -3.96 12.37
CA THR A 111 4.17 -3.89 10.93
C THR A 111 3.12 -4.61 10.11
N VAL A 112 2.71 -5.80 10.54
CA VAL A 112 1.63 -6.57 9.89
C VAL A 112 0.31 -5.82 10.00
N THR A 113 0.00 -5.25 11.17
CA THR A 113 -1.22 -4.46 11.36
C THR A 113 -1.25 -3.26 10.42
N THR A 114 -0.21 -2.43 10.42
CA THR A 114 -0.18 -1.20 9.64
C THR A 114 -0.14 -1.47 8.14
N ASN A 115 0.69 -2.42 7.69
CA ASN A 115 0.93 -2.63 6.27
C ASN A 115 -0.14 -3.50 5.62
N HIS A 116 -0.74 -4.44 6.37
CA HIS A 116 -1.70 -5.41 5.86
C HIS A 116 -3.09 -5.30 6.50
N LEU A 117 -3.26 -5.61 7.79
CA LEU A 117 -4.60 -5.71 8.40
C LEU A 117 -5.40 -4.41 8.33
N GLY A 118 -4.76 -3.26 8.57
CA GLY A 118 -5.40 -1.95 8.45
C GLY A 118 -5.84 -1.64 7.03
N HIS A 119 -5.02 -1.97 6.02
CA HIS A 119 -5.41 -1.83 4.61
C HIS A 119 -6.47 -2.87 4.20
N PHE A 120 -6.35 -4.11 4.66
CA PHE A 120 -7.35 -5.15 4.42
C PHE A 120 -8.72 -4.70 4.91
N LEU A 121 -8.81 -4.19 6.14
CA LEU A 121 -10.04 -3.64 6.69
C LEU A 121 -10.53 -2.45 5.87
N LEU A 122 -9.66 -1.49 5.54
CA LEU A 122 -10.02 -0.31 4.77
C LEU A 122 -10.59 -0.69 3.40
N CYS A 123 -9.93 -1.59 2.66
CA CYS A 123 -10.38 -2.08 1.36
C CYS A 123 -11.81 -2.66 1.46
N ASN A 124 -12.03 -3.57 2.39
CA ASN A 124 -13.34 -4.23 2.56
C ASN A 124 -14.44 -3.23 2.95
N LEU A 125 -14.17 -2.30 3.86
CA LEU A 125 -15.17 -1.32 4.28
C LEU A 125 -15.53 -0.32 3.17
N MET A 126 -14.61 -0.02 2.24
CA MET A 126 -14.81 0.96 1.18
C MET A 126 -15.23 0.34 -0.17
N LEU A 127 -15.42 -0.99 -0.26
CA LEU A 127 -15.93 -1.63 -1.49
C LEU A 127 -17.28 -1.07 -1.92
N GLU A 128 -18.22 -0.92 -0.99
CA GLU A 128 -19.55 -0.39 -1.29
C GLU A 128 -19.53 1.09 -1.71
N ASP A 129 -18.50 1.84 -1.29
CA ASP A 129 -18.32 3.22 -1.73
C ASP A 129 -17.74 3.26 -3.15
N LEU A 130 -16.79 2.38 -3.49
CA LEU A 130 -16.24 2.22 -4.84
C LEU A 130 -17.30 1.75 -5.86
N LYS A 131 -18.19 0.83 -5.48
CA LYS A 131 -19.29 0.36 -6.35
C LYS A 131 -20.23 1.48 -6.79
N LYS A 132 -20.31 2.57 -6.04
CA LYS A 132 -21.15 3.73 -6.36
C LYS A 132 -20.48 4.71 -7.33
N SER A 133 -19.24 4.48 -7.70
CA SER A 133 -18.54 5.31 -8.68
C SER A 133 -19.29 5.32 -10.02
N SER A 134 -19.37 6.49 -10.64
CA SER A 134 -19.85 6.63 -12.02
C SER A 134 -18.76 6.42 -13.07
N LEU A 135 -17.52 6.21 -12.61
CA LEU A 135 -16.34 5.91 -13.43
C LEU A 135 -15.99 4.43 -13.32
N GLU A 136 -14.92 4.01 -13.99
CA GLU A 136 -14.31 2.71 -13.75
C GLU A 136 -13.54 2.77 -12.41
N PRO A 137 -14.08 2.20 -11.30
CA PRO A 137 -13.47 2.36 -10.00
C PRO A 137 -12.20 1.52 -9.85
N ARG A 138 -11.20 2.03 -9.13
CA ARG A 138 -9.90 1.37 -9.00
C ARG A 138 -9.47 1.25 -7.54
N LEU A 139 -8.97 0.07 -7.18
CA LEU A 139 -8.32 -0.20 -5.91
C LEU A 139 -6.89 -0.64 -6.16
N VAL A 140 -5.93 0.13 -5.64
CA VAL A 140 -4.50 -0.07 -5.90
C VAL A 140 -3.76 -0.26 -4.60
N ILE A 141 -3.03 -1.39 -4.46
CA ILE A 141 -2.22 -1.70 -3.28
C ILE A 141 -0.74 -1.63 -3.65
N LEU A 142 0.04 -0.77 -2.98
CA LEU A 142 1.47 -0.67 -3.24
C LEU A 142 2.23 -1.90 -2.74
N GLY A 143 2.87 -2.56 -3.69
CA GLY A 143 3.78 -3.67 -3.49
C GLY A 143 5.25 -3.24 -3.42
N THR A 144 6.13 -4.22 -3.49
CA THR A 144 7.60 -4.07 -3.56
C THR A 144 8.20 -5.30 -4.20
N VAL A 145 9.37 -5.20 -4.81
CA VAL A 145 10.11 -6.37 -5.32
C VAL A 145 10.63 -7.29 -4.21
N THR A 146 10.67 -6.81 -2.95
CA THR A 146 11.19 -7.60 -1.83
C THR A 146 10.29 -8.78 -1.42
N HIS A 147 9.03 -8.81 -1.89
CA HIS A 147 8.12 -9.94 -1.70
C HIS A 147 8.49 -11.15 -2.57
N ASN A 148 9.27 -10.95 -3.63
CA ASN A 148 9.56 -12.00 -4.60
C ASN A 148 11.02 -12.47 -4.47
N PRO A 149 11.27 -13.75 -4.08
CA PRO A 149 12.62 -14.31 -3.94
C PRO A 149 13.36 -14.43 -5.29
N ASP A 150 12.71 -14.30 -6.43
CA ASP A 150 13.34 -14.25 -7.74
C ASP A 150 13.96 -12.89 -8.05
N GLU A 151 13.53 -11.85 -7.33
CA GLU A 151 14.06 -10.49 -7.45
C GLU A 151 15.24 -10.25 -6.50
N LEU A 152 16.17 -9.37 -6.89
CA LEU A 152 17.35 -9.05 -6.06
C LEU A 152 16.98 -8.65 -4.62
N GLY A 153 15.97 -7.79 -4.45
CA GLY A 153 15.52 -7.35 -3.13
C GLY A 153 14.93 -8.47 -2.27
N GLY A 154 14.29 -9.45 -2.91
CA GLY A 154 13.74 -10.63 -2.24
C GLY A 154 14.79 -11.69 -1.93
N LYS A 155 15.88 -11.78 -2.72
CA LYS A 155 17.00 -12.70 -2.48
C LYS A 155 17.82 -12.34 -1.24
N ILE A 156 17.89 -11.07 -0.88
CA ILE A 156 18.64 -10.62 0.31
C ILE A 156 17.96 -11.17 1.58
N PRO A 157 18.67 -11.92 2.44
CA PRO A 157 18.10 -12.40 3.69
C PRO A 157 17.69 -11.28 4.65
N PRO A 158 16.67 -11.51 5.51
CA PRO A 158 15.80 -12.70 5.53
C PRO A 158 14.85 -12.72 4.32
N ARG A 159 14.57 -13.92 3.80
CA ARG A 159 13.59 -14.09 2.72
C ARG A 159 12.17 -14.07 3.26
N PRO A 160 11.18 -13.56 2.49
CA PRO A 160 9.78 -13.66 2.89
C PRO A 160 9.35 -15.14 2.95
N ASP A 161 8.62 -15.48 4.00
CA ASP A 161 8.05 -16.81 4.19
C ASP A 161 6.87 -16.70 5.17
N LEU A 162 5.66 -16.93 4.66
CA LEU A 162 4.44 -16.85 5.46
C LEU A 162 4.20 -18.13 6.31
N GLY A 163 4.94 -19.22 6.03
CA GLY A 163 4.67 -20.52 6.66
C GLY A 163 3.21 -20.93 6.47
N ASP A 164 2.61 -21.51 7.54
CA ASP A 164 1.21 -21.90 7.58
C ASP A 164 0.30 -20.81 8.17
N LEU A 165 0.74 -19.54 8.12
CA LEU A 165 0.00 -18.40 8.68
C LEU A 165 -0.28 -18.51 10.19
N GLN A 166 0.62 -19.14 10.95
CA GLN A 166 0.43 -19.42 12.37
C GLN A 166 0.14 -18.15 13.16
N GLY A 167 0.85 -17.04 12.87
CA GLY A 167 0.62 -15.76 13.54
C GLY A 167 -0.82 -15.26 13.39
N PHE A 168 -1.40 -15.37 12.21
CA PHE A 168 -2.81 -15.05 11.98
C PHE A 168 -3.75 -16.01 12.70
N ALA A 169 -3.49 -17.32 12.62
CA ALA A 169 -4.34 -18.33 13.24
C ALA A 169 -4.40 -18.18 14.77
N GLU A 170 -3.27 -17.84 15.39
CA GLU A 170 -3.15 -17.61 16.84
C GLU A 170 -3.46 -16.17 17.27
N GLY A 171 -3.81 -15.28 16.33
CA GLY A 171 -4.15 -13.89 16.60
C GLY A 171 -2.97 -13.07 17.11
N PHE A 172 -1.76 -13.41 16.72
CA PHE A 172 -0.51 -12.75 17.16
C PHE A 172 -0.37 -12.65 18.69
N LYS A 173 -0.98 -13.56 19.45
CA LYS A 173 -0.90 -13.60 20.91
C LYS A 173 0.54 -13.88 21.34
N GLU A 174 1.00 -13.21 22.41
CA GLU A 174 2.34 -13.43 22.93
C GLU A 174 2.59 -14.91 23.24
N PRO A 175 3.78 -15.43 22.90
CA PRO A 175 4.96 -14.74 22.37
C PRO A 175 4.97 -14.58 20.83
N ILE A 176 3.92 -14.97 20.11
CA ILE A 176 3.89 -14.99 18.65
C ILE A 176 3.78 -13.55 18.09
N ALA A 177 4.73 -13.20 17.21
CA ALA A 177 4.75 -11.89 16.55
C ALA A 177 4.93 -12.01 15.02
N MET A 178 5.47 -13.14 14.53
CA MET A 178 5.69 -13.35 13.10
C MET A 178 4.54 -14.14 12.47
N ILE A 179 4.32 -13.92 11.18
CA ILE A 179 3.27 -14.59 10.41
C ILE A 179 3.49 -16.12 10.40
N ASP A 180 4.74 -16.56 10.25
CA ASP A 180 5.14 -17.97 10.28
C ASP A 180 5.30 -18.56 11.71
N GLY A 181 4.95 -17.79 12.74
CA GLY A 181 5.06 -18.22 14.15
C GLY A 181 6.49 -18.29 14.71
N LYS A 182 7.51 -17.98 13.91
CA LYS A 182 8.92 -18.07 14.31
C LYS A 182 9.36 -16.85 15.16
N LYS A 183 10.64 -16.84 15.53
CA LYS A 183 11.27 -15.73 16.27
C LYS A 183 11.13 -14.42 15.49
N PHE A 184 10.87 -13.33 16.21
CA PHE A 184 10.71 -12.00 15.63
C PHE A 184 11.92 -11.56 14.81
N GLU A 185 11.67 -11.14 13.57
CA GLU A 185 12.66 -10.63 12.62
C GLU A 185 12.04 -9.43 11.87
N PRO A 186 12.42 -8.18 12.20
CA PRO A 186 11.73 -6.98 11.73
C PRO A 186 11.80 -6.77 10.21
N VAL A 187 12.89 -7.16 9.56
CA VAL A 187 13.04 -7.07 8.10
C VAL A 187 12.12 -8.06 7.41
N LYS A 188 12.01 -9.28 7.98
CA LYS A 188 11.11 -10.31 7.48
C LYS A 188 9.64 -9.90 7.67
N ALA A 189 9.28 -9.33 8.83
CA ALA A 189 7.92 -8.86 9.10
C ALA A 189 7.44 -7.88 7.99
N TYR A 190 8.31 -6.95 7.57
CA TYR A 190 8.00 -6.06 6.46
C TYR A 190 7.80 -6.81 5.14
N LYS A 191 8.72 -7.72 4.78
CA LYS A 191 8.65 -8.47 3.52
C LYS A 191 7.41 -9.37 3.47
N ASP A 192 7.12 -10.05 4.57
CA ASP A 192 5.93 -10.90 4.72
C ASP A 192 4.64 -10.09 4.57
N SER A 193 4.56 -8.91 5.21
CA SER A 193 3.40 -8.02 5.06
C SER A 193 3.16 -7.61 3.60
N LYS A 194 4.22 -7.53 2.79
CA LYS A 194 4.10 -7.21 1.38
C LYS A 194 3.69 -8.41 0.51
N VAL A 195 4.00 -9.64 0.91
CA VAL A 195 3.39 -10.84 0.30
C VAL A 195 1.88 -10.86 0.58
N CYS A 196 1.47 -10.60 1.83
CA CYS A 196 0.06 -10.51 2.20
C CYS A 196 -0.70 -9.46 1.37
N ASN A 197 -0.09 -8.31 1.10
CA ASN A 197 -0.72 -7.26 0.27
C ASN A 197 -0.98 -7.73 -1.17
N VAL A 198 -0.07 -8.50 -1.75
CA VAL A 198 -0.27 -9.05 -3.11
C VAL A 198 -1.36 -10.12 -3.11
N LEU A 199 -1.38 -11.02 -2.11
CA LEU A 199 -2.45 -11.99 -1.94
C LEU A 199 -3.80 -11.29 -1.78
N THR A 200 -3.89 -10.27 -0.92
CA THR A 200 -5.13 -9.49 -0.73
C THR A 200 -5.62 -8.86 -2.03
N MET A 201 -4.73 -8.31 -2.85
CA MET A 201 -5.13 -7.73 -4.15
C MET A 201 -5.73 -8.81 -5.07
N ARG A 202 -5.12 -10.00 -5.11
CA ARG A 202 -5.61 -11.12 -5.91
C ARG A 202 -6.96 -11.62 -5.41
N GLU A 203 -7.11 -11.81 -4.09
CA GLU A 203 -8.38 -12.19 -3.50
C GLU A 203 -9.49 -11.16 -3.75
N LEU A 204 -9.18 -9.87 -3.68
CA LEU A 204 -10.13 -8.81 -4.04
C LEU A 204 -10.56 -8.92 -5.50
N HIS A 205 -9.64 -9.21 -6.42
CA HIS A 205 -9.94 -9.43 -7.83
C HIS A 205 -10.87 -10.65 -8.00
N GLU A 206 -10.47 -11.81 -7.50
CA GLU A 206 -11.24 -13.07 -7.68
C GLU A 206 -12.66 -12.96 -7.09
N ARG A 207 -12.79 -12.32 -5.92
CA ARG A 207 -14.07 -12.25 -5.20
C ARG A 207 -15.03 -11.18 -5.73
N TYR A 208 -14.49 -10.07 -6.28
CA TYR A 208 -15.31 -8.88 -6.49
C TYR A 208 -15.24 -8.28 -7.89
N HIS A 209 -14.19 -8.54 -8.68
CA HIS A 209 -14.04 -7.86 -9.99
C HIS A 209 -15.22 -8.11 -10.93
N GLU A 210 -15.58 -9.37 -11.14
CA GLU A 210 -16.66 -9.75 -12.06
C GLU A 210 -18.00 -9.14 -11.66
N SER A 211 -18.31 -9.14 -10.35
CA SER A 211 -19.60 -8.66 -9.84
C SER A 211 -19.70 -7.15 -9.68
N THR A 212 -18.57 -6.42 -9.65
CA THR A 212 -18.54 -5.00 -9.30
C THR A 212 -17.95 -4.10 -10.39
N GLY A 213 -17.17 -4.66 -11.32
CA GLY A 213 -16.40 -3.90 -12.29
C GLY A 213 -15.21 -3.13 -11.69
N ILE A 214 -14.92 -3.25 -10.38
CA ILE A 214 -13.78 -2.59 -9.75
C ILE A 214 -12.49 -3.21 -10.29
N VAL A 215 -11.56 -2.38 -10.72
CA VAL A 215 -10.23 -2.80 -11.18
C VAL A 215 -9.29 -2.87 -9.96
N PHE A 216 -8.82 -4.08 -9.64
CA PHE A 216 -7.91 -4.34 -8.52
C PHE A 216 -6.50 -4.53 -9.03
N ASN A 217 -5.57 -3.72 -8.56
CA ASN A 217 -4.18 -3.77 -8.99
C ASN A 217 -3.22 -3.66 -7.81
N SER A 218 -2.04 -4.24 -7.98
CA SER A 218 -0.88 -3.92 -7.17
C SER A 218 0.22 -3.35 -8.06
N LEU A 219 1.10 -2.52 -7.49
CA LEU A 219 2.22 -2.01 -8.27
C LEU A 219 3.50 -1.83 -7.44
N TYR A 220 4.63 -1.92 -8.15
CA TYR A 220 5.93 -1.48 -7.68
C TYR A 220 6.41 -0.30 -8.52
N PRO A 221 6.39 0.92 -7.98
CA PRO A 221 6.72 2.12 -8.75
C PRO A 221 8.22 2.31 -8.99
N GLY A 222 9.07 1.46 -8.41
CA GLY A 222 10.52 1.53 -8.43
C GLY A 222 11.14 1.73 -7.05
N CYS A 223 12.48 1.70 -6.95
CA CYS A 223 13.19 1.89 -5.70
C CYS A 223 13.32 3.38 -5.37
N VAL A 224 12.48 3.86 -4.46
CA VAL A 224 12.48 5.26 -4.00
C VAL A 224 13.28 5.36 -2.71
N ALA A 225 14.59 5.38 -2.84
CA ALA A 225 15.54 5.28 -1.72
C ALA A 225 15.50 6.48 -0.75
N GLU A 226 15.00 7.64 -1.19
CA GLU A 226 14.96 8.89 -0.41
C GLU A 226 13.65 9.06 0.37
N THR A 227 12.75 8.05 0.39
CA THR A 227 11.51 8.19 1.14
C THR A 227 11.71 8.02 2.64
N PRO A 228 10.85 8.64 3.47
CA PRO A 228 10.82 8.40 4.91
C PRO A 228 10.53 6.96 5.33
N LEU A 229 10.29 6.04 4.41
CA LEU A 229 10.20 4.60 4.70
C LEU A 229 11.46 4.09 5.41
N PHE A 230 12.63 4.64 5.02
CA PHE A 230 13.94 4.27 5.58
C PHE A 230 14.37 5.12 6.79
N ARG A 231 13.49 5.99 7.33
CA ARG A 231 13.81 6.89 8.47
C ARG A 231 14.27 6.18 9.73
N ASN A 232 13.85 4.92 9.92
CA ASN A 232 14.20 4.08 11.06
C ASN A 232 15.44 3.20 10.80
N HIS A 233 16.19 3.44 9.74
CA HIS A 233 17.45 2.78 9.43
C HIS A 233 18.64 3.60 9.93
N TYR A 234 19.86 2.99 9.99
CA TYR A 234 21.09 3.70 10.36
C TYR A 234 21.27 4.97 9.52
N PRO A 235 21.69 6.11 10.11
CA PRO A 235 21.89 7.36 9.37
C PRO A 235 22.85 7.22 8.17
N LEU A 236 23.90 6.42 8.32
CA LEU A 236 24.84 6.14 7.24
C LEU A 236 24.17 5.42 6.06
N PHE A 237 23.30 4.44 6.35
CA PHE A 237 22.51 3.76 5.32
C PHE A 237 21.62 4.74 4.56
N GLN A 238 20.90 5.62 5.27
CA GLN A 238 20.02 6.61 4.65
C GLN A 238 20.76 7.54 3.69
N LYS A 239 22.04 7.85 3.95
CA LYS A 239 22.88 8.69 3.08
C LYS A 239 23.46 7.90 1.89
N ILE A 240 23.91 6.67 2.11
CA ILE A 240 24.64 5.88 1.09
C ILE A 240 23.64 5.16 0.16
N PHE A 241 22.51 4.68 0.67
CA PHE A 241 21.58 3.88 -0.10
C PHE A 241 21.04 4.57 -1.36
N PRO A 242 20.64 5.85 -1.36
CA PRO A 242 20.26 6.56 -2.58
C PRO A 242 21.39 6.63 -3.62
N LEU A 243 22.63 6.89 -3.19
CA LEU A 243 23.79 6.94 -4.07
C LEU A 243 24.09 5.56 -4.67
N PHE A 244 24.03 4.50 -3.84
CA PHE A 244 24.19 3.12 -4.29
C PHE A 244 23.14 2.76 -5.33
N GLN A 245 21.86 3.10 -5.09
CA GLN A 245 20.78 2.86 -6.04
C GLN A 245 20.96 3.65 -7.35
N LYS A 246 21.46 4.87 -7.27
CA LYS A 246 21.64 5.74 -8.44
C LYS A 246 22.82 5.32 -9.30
N TYR A 247 23.96 5.05 -8.69
CA TYR A 247 25.25 4.89 -9.43
C TYR A 247 25.67 3.43 -9.60
N ILE A 248 25.27 2.52 -8.70
CA ILE A 248 25.70 1.11 -8.73
C ILE A 248 24.61 0.21 -9.29
N THR A 249 23.36 0.35 -8.78
CA THR A 249 22.29 -0.56 -9.23
C THR A 249 21.51 -0.02 -10.42
N GLY A 250 21.50 1.30 -10.65
CA GLY A 250 20.67 1.94 -11.66
C GLY A 250 19.16 1.82 -11.36
N GLY A 251 18.79 1.43 -10.12
CA GLY A 251 17.40 1.20 -9.73
C GLY A 251 16.74 2.40 -9.05
N TYR A 252 17.43 3.52 -8.91
CA TYR A 252 16.88 4.72 -8.27
C TYR A 252 15.73 5.31 -9.07
N VAL A 253 14.67 5.64 -8.34
CA VAL A 253 13.51 6.38 -8.86
C VAL A 253 13.21 7.54 -7.91
N SER A 254 12.97 8.74 -8.46
CA SER A 254 12.57 9.90 -7.66
C SER A 254 11.17 9.70 -7.06
N GLN A 255 10.89 10.40 -5.96
CA GLN A 255 9.55 10.38 -5.35
C GLN A 255 8.47 10.87 -6.34
N GLU A 256 8.81 11.88 -7.14
CA GLU A 256 7.92 12.46 -8.15
C GLU A 256 7.56 11.45 -9.22
N LEU A 257 8.54 10.83 -9.87
CA LEU A 257 8.31 9.80 -10.89
C LEU A 257 7.54 8.60 -10.33
N ALA A 258 7.85 8.17 -9.11
CA ALA A 258 7.08 7.10 -8.46
C ALA A 258 5.62 7.49 -8.21
N GLY A 259 5.37 8.74 -7.82
CA GLY A 259 4.02 9.29 -7.67
C GLY A 259 3.26 9.35 -9.00
N GLU A 260 3.91 9.78 -10.08
CA GLU A 260 3.35 9.78 -11.43
C GLU A 260 2.95 8.38 -11.89
N ARG A 261 3.76 7.35 -11.60
CA ARG A 261 3.45 5.95 -11.90
C ARG A 261 2.23 5.45 -11.15
N VAL A 262 2.09 5.82 -9.86
CA VAL A 262 0.87 5.53 -9.09
C VAL A 262 -0.33 6.23 -9.71
N ALA A 263 -0.20 7.50 -10.06
CA ALA A 263 -1.26 8.28 -10.68
C ALA A 263 -1.66 7.73 -12.05
N ALA A 264 -0.72 7.19 -12.83
CA ALA A 264 -1.02 6.52 -14.10
C ALA A 264 -1.87 5.27 -13.88
N VAL A 265 -1.48 4.37 -12.94
CA VAL A 265 -2.28 3.17 -12.64
C VAL A 265 -3.68 3.51 -12.13
N VAL A 266 -3.85 4.66 -11.48
CA VAL A 266 -5.17 5.13 -10.99
C VAL A 266 -6.03 5.75 -12.09
N ALA A 267 -5.46 6.55 -12.98
CA ALA A 267 -6.22 7.45 -13.83
C ALA A 267 -6.10 7.18 -15.34
N ASP A 268 -5.14 6.35 -15.77
CA ASP A 268 -4.89 6.11 -17.19
C ASP A 268 -5.63 4.85 -17.66
N PRO A 269 -6.38 4.91 -18.79
CA PRO A 269 -7.08 3.77 -19.35
C PRO A 269 -6.19 2.56 -19.70
N ASP A 270 -4.91 2.77 -19.97
CA ASP A 270 -3.96 1.68 -20.28
C ASP A 270 -3.77 0.70 -19.11
N TYR A 271 -4.19 1.06 -17.89
CA TYR A 271 -4.09 0.23 -16.67
C TYR A 271 -5.44 -0.36 -16.23
N ASN A 272 -6.33 -0.67 -17.12
CA ASN A 272 -7.66 -1.22 -16.84
C ASN A 272 -7.68 -2.75 -16.60
N GLN A 273 -6.57 -3.46 -16.84
CA GLN A 273 -6.49 -4.89 -16.54
C GLN A 273 -6.48 -5.12 -15.04
N SER A 274 -7.48 -5.87 -14.54
CA SER A 274 -7.60 -6.22 -13.12
C SER A 274 -6.81 -7.49 -12.76
N GLY A 275 -6.47 -7.65 -11.46
CA GLY A 275 -5.77 -8.84 -10.94
C GLY A 275 -4.27 -8.87 -11.23
N VAL A 276 -3.68 -7.79 -11.70
CA VAL A 276 -2.27 -7.76 -12.12
C VAL A 276 -1.37 -6.94 -11.19
N TYR A 277 -0.09 -7.28 -11.24
CA TYR A 277 0.98 -6.58 -10.55
C TYR A 277 1.81 -5.76 -11.54
N TRP A 278 1.58 -4.47 -11.58
CA TRP A 278 2.33 -3.54 -12.43
C TRP A 278 3.72 -3.26 -11.87
N SER A 279 4.71 -3.22 -12.73
CA SER A 279 6.09 -2.90 -12.36
C SER A 279 6.79 -2.11 -13.46
N TRP A 280 7.73 -1.29 -13.06
CA TRP A 280 8.69 -0.65 -13.96
C TRP A 280 10.08 -1.29 -13.85
N GLY A 281 10.19 -2.34 -12.99
CA GLY A 281 11.47 -3.00 -12.72
C GLY A 281 12.50 -2.07 -12.06
N ASN A 282 13.63 -2.62 -11.70
CA ASN A 282 14.78 -1.83 -11.27
C ASN A 282 15.86 -1.82 -12.35
N ARG A 283 16.33 -3.00 -12.74
CA ARG A 283 17.47 -3.19 -13.66
C ARG A 283 17.08 -3.81 -14.99
N GLN A 284 15.94 -4.47 -15.02
CA GLN A 284 15.56 -5.34 -16.13
C GLN A 284 14.90 -4.60 -17.27
N LYS A 285 14.33 -3.41 -17.02
CA LYS A 285 13.72 -2.56 -18.04
C LYS A 285 14.19 -1.13 -17.89
N LYS A 286 15.09 -0.74 -18.77
CA LYS A 286 15.66 0.62 -18.83
C LYS A 286 14.84 1.60 -19.68
N ASP A 287 13.83 1.11 -20.38
CA ASP A 287 12.99 1.92 -21.27
C ASP A 287 11.91 2.75 -20.54
N GLY A 288 11.81 2.60 -19.22
CA GLY A 288 10.85 3.35 -18.40
C GLY A 288 9.40 2.90 -18.56
N LYS A 289 9.10 1.86 -19.37
CA LYS A 289 7.76 1.35 -19.59
C LYS A 289 7.34 0.38 -18.49
N SER A 290 6.06 0.40 -18.15
CA SER A 290 5.45 -0.57 -17.26
C SER A 290 5.32 -1.94 -17.92
N PHE A 291 5.24 -2.96 -17.07
CA PHE A 291 4.90 -4.31 -17.50
C PHE A 291 4.20 -5.07 -16.36
N VAL A 292 3.44 -6.09 -16.70
CA VAL A 292 2.87 -7.01 -15.72
C VAL A 292 3.99 -7.93 -15.23
N GLN A 293 4.35 -7.79 -13.95
CA GLN A 293 5.39 -8.59 -13.33
C GLN A 293 4.81 -9.83 -12.68
N LYS A 294 5.45 -10.99 -12.91
CA LYS A 294 5.12 -12.21 -12.22
C LYS A 294 5.43 -12.05 -10.72
N VAL A 295 4.44 -12.29 -9.88
CA VAL A 295 4.58 -12.23 -8.43
C VAL A 295 5.22 -13.52 -7.88
N SER A 296 5.63 -13.52 -6.61
CA SER A 296 6.29 -14.65 -5.95
C SER A 296 5.43 -15.93 -5.96
N PRO A 297 6.04 -17.12 -5.84
CA PRO A 297 5.27 -18.37 -5.73
C PRO A 297 4.25 -18.33 -4.58
N GLN A 298 4.64 -17.84 -3.41
CA GLN A 298 3.72 -17.70 -2.28
C GLN A 298 2.55 -16.74 -2.54
N ALA A 299 2.78 -15.69 -3.33
CA ALA A 299 1.73 -14.74 -3.71
C ALA A 299 0.83 -15.24 -4.86
N ARG A 300 1.10 -16.43 -5.41
CA ARG A 300 0.28 -17.10 -6.44
C ARG A 300 -0.39 -18.39 -5.92
N ASP A 301 -0.26 -18.65 -4.65
CA ASP A 301 -0.86 -19.81 -3.98
C ASP A 301 -2.29 -19.43 -3.55
N ASP A 302 -3.26 -19.94 -4.27
CA ASP A 302 -4.66 -19.57 -4.12
C ASP A 302 -5.23 -20.10 -2.77
N ASP A 303 -4.88 -21.34 -2.37
CA ASP A 303 -5.28 -21.89 -1.07
C ASP A 303 -4.76 -21.03 0.09
N ARG A 304 -3.53 -20.52 -0.06
CA ARG A 304 -2.95 -19.59 0.90
C ARG A 304 -3.62 -18.21 0.89
N GLY A 305 -4.02 -17.74 -0.29
CA GLY A 305 -4.81 -16.54 -0.48
C GLY A 305 -6.13 -16.60 0.28
N ASP A 306 -6.90 -17.63 0.03
CA ASP A 306 -8.18 -17.91 0.71
C ASP A 306 -8.01 -17.98 2.23
N ARG A 307 -7.02 -18.74 2.70
CA ARG A 307 -6.76 -18.88 4.14
C ARG A 307 -6.32 -17.55 4.77
N LEU A 308 -5.46 -16.79 4.11
CA LEU A 308 -5.07 -15.45 4.59
C LEU A 308 -6.27 -14.53 4.66
N TRP A 309 -7.16 -14.57 3.66
CA TRP A 309 -8.38 -13.78 3.64
C TRP A 309 -9.28 -14.09 4.85
N GLU A 310 -9.61 -15.36 5.07
CA GLU A 310 -10.46 -15.78 6.19
C GLU A 310 -9.89 -15.38 7.55
N LEU A 311 -8.60 -15.64 7.77
CA LEU A 311 -7.92 -15.29 9.01
C LEU A 311 -7.84 -13.78 9.20
N SER A 312 -7.57 -13.02 8.14
CA SER A 312 -7.55 -11.55 8.20
C SER A 312 -8.94 -11.00 8.51
N ALA A 313 -9.99 -11.51 7.86
CA ALA A 313 -11.38 -11.11 8.10
C ALA A 313 -11.78 -11.32 9.57
N LYS A 314 -11.42 -12.47 10.13
CA LYS A 314 -11.63 -12.78 11.56
C LYS A 314 -10.89 -11.79 12.47
N LEU A 315 -9.62 -11.51 12.21
CA LEU A 315 -8.81 -10.61 13.05
C LEU A 315 -9.32 -9.16 13.01
N VAL A 316 -9.86 -8.73 11.89
CA VAL A 316 -10.38 -7.36 11.76
C VAL A 316 -11.86 -7.24 12.07
N GLY A 317 -12.54 -8.34 12.47
CA GLY A 317 -13.95 -8.35 12.86
C GLY A 317 -14.90 -8.14 11.68
N LEU A 318 -14.65 -8.78 10.55
CA LEU A 318 -15.51 -8.82 9.36
C LEU A 318 -16.16 -10.21 9.17
N ALA A 319 -15.72 -11.23 9.93
CA ALA A 319 -16.24 -12.58 9.93
C ALA A 319 -16.81 -12.92 11.32
#